data_246aa73e646dfe4a8d6fd66d9960fe11
#
_entry.id   246aa73e646dfe4a8d6fd66d9960fe11
#
_cell.length_a   1.000
_cell.length_b   1.000
_cell.length_c   1.000
_cell.angle_alpha   90.00
_cell.angle_beta   90.00
_cell.angle_gamma   90.00
#
_symmetry.space_group_name_H-M   'P 1'
#
loop_
_entity.id
_entity.type
_entity.pdbx_description
1 polymer ?
#
loop_
_entity_poly.entity_id
_entity_poly.type
_entity_poly.pdbx_seq_one_letter_code
_entity_poly.pdbx_strand_id
1 'polypeptide(L)'
;IKILFYMRNIRGGLGERNSFRVLLKELAKFYPEMTKQIVYAVPEYGRWDDLLVLLDTPVKDDAIALIKSQIEKDKEAMEKGREVSLLGKWLPSINTSSKESVARAKIIMAALGMKAVEYRKLCSALRKEIKILEDNLRRKDYTFDYSKQPSQAMLRYKKAFMRNDEERYKSFLNKVVEQAEKLARGEEIPEEERVKLNTKTLYPYQIVAPFMDGWSGARCLPDEKALPLEASWKALDRGSFDSKTIVVRDGSGSMYGSGDFAAINIATSLALLFAEQLD
;
A
#
# COMPACT_ATOMS: atom_id res chain seq x y z
N ILE A 1 -9.99 -0.08 21.44
CA ILE A 1 -10.34 0.62 20.17
C ILE A 1 -9.15 1.45 19.67
N LYS A 2 -8.59 2.39 20.45
CA LYS A 2 -7.45 3.24 20.00
C LYS A 2 -6.29 2.41 19.45
N ILE A 3 -5.86 1.36 20.18
CA ILE A 3 -4.79 0.45 19.74
C ILE A 3 -5.16 -0.24 18.44
N LEU A 4 -6.40 -0.72 18.30
CA LEU A 4 -6.89 -1.38 17.08
C LEU A 4 -6.75 -0.46 15.85
N PHE A 5 -7.21 0.78 15.96
CA PHE A 5 -7.08 1.74 14.85
C PHE A 5 -5.66 2.21 14.64
N TYR A 6 -4.83 2.35 15.69
CA TYR A 6 -3.41 2.63 15.53
C TYR A 6 -2.69 1.52 14.74
N MET A 7 -2.98 0.25 15.04
CA MET A 7 -2.45 -0.87 14.27
C MET A 7 -2.80 -0.75 12.78
N ARG A 8 -4.02 -0.31 12.45
CA ARG A 8 -4.49 -0.24 11.05
C ARG A 8 -4.05 1.02 10.33
N ASN A 9 -3.88 2.12 11.02
CA ASN A 9 -3.64 3.43 10.43
C ASN A 9 -2.39 3.41 9.52
N ILE A 10 -2.62 3.61 8.21
CA ILE A 10 -1.58 3.60 7.18
C ILE A 10 -0.80 4.91 7.09
N ARG A 11 -1.23 5.98 7.79
CA ARG A 11 -0.62 7.31 7.74
C ARG A 11 0.21 7.63 8.98
N GLY A 12 -0.22 7.19 10.15
CA GLY A 12 0.43 7.50 11.42
C GLY A 12 0.45 6.34 12.41
N GLY A 13 0.21 5.10 11.95
CA GLY A 13 0.24 3.88 12.75
C GLY A 13 1.07 2.79 12.09
N LEU A 14 0.78 1.53 12.44
CA LEU A 14 1.57 0.37 12.01
C LEU A 14 1.20 -0.13 10.59
N GLY A 15 0.07 0.26 10.02
CA GLY A 15 -0.37 -0.20 8.69
C GLY A 15 -0.81 -1.67 8.63
N GLU A 16 -0.94 -2.36 9.78
CA GLU A 16 -1.29 -3.77 9.88
C GLU A 16 -2.69 -4.05 9.39
N ARG A 17 -2.80 -4.91 8.37
CA ARG A 17 -4.09 -5.20 7.75
C ARG A 17 -4.74 -6.47 8.27
N ASN A 18 -3.99 -7.56 8.31
CA ASN A 18 -4.57 -8.87 8.61
C ASN A 18 -4.96 -8.97 10.09
N SER A 19 -4.07 -8.58 10.98
CA SER A 19 -4.33 -8.53 12.42
C SER A 19 -5.52 -7.64 12.75
N PHE A 20 -5.60 -6.46 12.12
CA PHE A 20 -6.74 -5.55 12.27
C PHE A 20 -8.07 -6.21 11.87
N ARG A 21 -8.11 -6.87 10.70
CA ARG A 21 -9.32 -7.51 10.17
C ARG A 21 -9.81 -8.64 11.06
N VAL A 22 -8.89 -9.45 11.58
CA VAL A 22 -9.22 -10.53 12.52
C VAL A 22 -9.80 -9.94 13.79
N LEU A 23 -9.13 -8.97 14.41
CA LEU A 23 -9.56 -8.34 15.64
C LEU A 23 -10.88 -7.56 15.47
N LEU A 24 -11.06 -6.84 14.34
CA LEU A 24 -12.31 -6.14 14.04
C LEU A 24 -13.49 -7.12 13.92
N LYS A 25 -13.28 -8.27 13.26
CA LYS A 25 -14.29 -9.31 13.12
C LYS A 25 -14.68 -9.92 14.48
N GLU A 26 -13.70 -10.22 15.31
CA GLU A 26 -13.93 -10.73 16.66
C GLU A 26 -14.62 -9.69 17.55
N LEU A 27 -14.21 -8.43 17.47
CA LEU A 27 -14.87 -7.33 18.17
C LEU A 27 -16.36 -7.22 17.79
N ALA A 28 -16.67 -7.34 16.49
CA ALA A 28 -18.04 -7.30 16.00
C ALA A 28 -18.90 -8.47 16.46
N LYS A 29 -18.31 -9.64 16.72
CA LYS A 29 -19.01 -10.81 17.27
C LYS A 29 -19.32 -10.67 18.75
N PHE A 30 -18.32 -10.26 19.55
CA PHE A 30 -18.43 -10.22 21.00
C PHE A 30 -19.00 -8.90 21.53
N TYR A 31 -18.78 -7.79 20.80
CA TYR A 31 -19.19 -6.45 21.20
C TYR A 31 -19.85 -5.69 20.04
N PRO A 32 -20.99 -6.18 19.50
CA PRO A 32 -21.61 -5.62 18.31
C PRO A 32 -22.01 -4.15 18.50
N GLU A 33 -22.60 -3.78 19.63
CA GLU A 33 -23.07 -2.41 19.88
C GLU A 33 -21.91 -1.40 19.91
N MET A 34 -20.79 -1.78 20.48
CA MET A 34 -19.58 -0.96 20.46
C MET A 34 -18.99 -0.86 19.05
N THR A 35 -19.04 -1.96 18.30
CA THR A 35 -18.50 -1.98 16.91
C THR A 35 -19.36 -1.13 15.98
N LYS A 36 -20.67 -1.10 16.13
CA LYS A 36 -21.57 -0.20 15.38
C LYS A 36 -21.17 1.26 15.53
N GLN A 37 -20.77 1.68 16.74
CA GLN A 37 -20.37 3.07 17.00
C GLN A 37 -19.07 3.49 16.31
N ILE A 38 -18.23 2.53 15.89
CA ILE A 38 -16.92 2.80 15.29
C ILE A 38 -16.80 2.38 13.83
N VAL A 39 -17.85 1.81 13.24
CA VAL A 39 -17.81 1.28 11.87
C VAL A 39 -17.44 2.34 10.84
N TYR A 40 -17.85 3.58 11.05
CA TYR A 40 -17.55 4.72 10.18
C TYR A 40 -16.03 5.05 10.12
N ALA A 41 -15.30 4.76 11.19
CA ALA A 41 -13.87 5.03 11.29
C ALA A 41 -13.03 3.99 10.51
N VAL A 42 -13.60 2.83 10.18
CA VAL A 42 -12.87 1.76 9.49
C VAL A 42 -12.30 2.22 8.14
N PRO A 43 -13.04 2.85 7.22
CA PRO A 43 -12.45 3.36 5.97
C PRO A 43 -11.58 4.60 6.16
N GLU A 44 -11.73 5.35 7.24
CA GLU A 44 -10.94 6.54 7.54
C GLU A 44 -9.49 6.20 7.94
N TYR A 45 -9.31 5.28 8.87
CA TYR A 45 -8.00 4.81 9.33
C TYR A 45 -7.43 3.68 8.49
N GLY A 46 -8.28 2.96 7.76
CA GLY A 46 -7.92 1.82 6.92
C GLY A 46 -8.33 2.00 5.47
N ARG A 47 -9.13 1.04 5.02
CA ARG A 47 -9.65 0.99 3.64
C ARG A 47 -11.09 0.53 3.63
N TRP A 48 -11.81 0.83 2.57
CA TRP A 48 -13.18 0.39 2.35
C TRP A 48 -13.32 -1.15 2.33
N ASP A 49 -12.31 -1.88 1.86
CA ASP A 49 -12.33 -3.35 1.87
C ASP A 49 -12.17 -3.96 3.28
N ASP A 50 -11.76 -3.19 4.27
CA ASP A 50 -11.72 -3.64 5.66
C ASP A 50 -13.13 -3.80 6.26
N LEU A 51 -14.13 -3.07 5.74
CA LEU A 51 -15.54 -3.28 6.11
C LEU A 51 -16.09 -4.65 5.69
N LEU A 52 -15.50 -5.27 4.66
CA LEU A 52 -16.01 -6.51 4.11
C LEU A 52 -15.91 -7.70 5.08
N VAL A 53 -15.07 -7.60 6.12
CA VAL A 53 -14.98 -8.63 7.18
C VAL A 53 -16.17 -8.59 8.12
N LEU A 54 -16.95 -7.51 8.11
CA LEU A 54 -18.15 -7.34 8.94
C LEU A 54 -19.42 -7.95 8.31
N LEU A 55 -19.37 -8.33 7.01
CA LEU A 55 -20.53 -8.81 6.27
C LEU A 55 -21.09 -10.17 6.76
N ASP A 56 -20.33 -10.89 7.56
CA ASP A 56 -20.72 -12.16 8.21
C ASP A 56 -20.77 -12.04 9.75
N THR A 57 -21.03 -10.84 10.26
CA THR A 57 -21.11 -10.53 11.69
C THR A 57 -22.44 -9.84 12.03
N PRO A 58 -22.80 -9.70 13.32
CA PRO A 58 -23.98 -8.94 13.75
C PRO A 58 -23.98 -7.45 13.32
N VAL A 59 -22.84 -6.90 12.89
CA VAL A 59 -22.68 -5.50 12.45
C VAL A 59 -22.81 -5.36 10.93
N LYS A 60 -23.26 -6.39 10.25
CA LYS A 60 -23.42 -6.44 8.78
C LYS A 60 -24.23 -5.28 8.25
N ASP A 61 -25.38 -4.99 8.84
CA ASP A 61 -26.31 -4.00 8.32
C ASP A 61 -25.75 -2.58 8.46
N ASP A 62 -25.00 -2.30 9.53
CA ASP A 62 -24.31 -1.02 9.73
C ASP A 62 -23.20 -0.82 8.70
N ALA A 63 -22.41 -1.86 8.42
CA ALA A 63 -21.38 -1.82 7.38
C ALA A 63 -22.00 -1.60 5.98
N ILE A 64 -23.11 -2.25 5.68
CA ILE A 64 -23.86 -2.06 4.43
C ILE A 64 -24.46 -0.65 4.36
N ALA A 65 -25.03 -0.14 5.43
CA ALA A 65 -25.58 1.22 5.48
C ALA A 65 -24.50 2.27 5.17
N LEU A 66 -23.31 2.10 5.74
CA LEU A 66 -22.17 2.97 5.44
C LEU A 66 -21.75 2.90 3.97
N ILE A 67 -21.66 1.69 3.38
CA ILE A 67 -21.35 1.49 1.96
C ILE A 67 -22.41 2.15 1.08
N LYS A 68 -23.71 1.98 1.38
CA LYS A 68 -24.81 2.62 0.65
C LYS A 68 -24.70 4.15 0.69
N SER A 69 -24.58 4.70 1.88
CA SER A 69 -24.43 6.15 2.08
C SER A 69 -23.26 6.72 1.27
N GLN A 70 -22.13 6.01 1.24
CA GLN A 70 -20.99 6.46 0.46
C GLN A 70 -21.20 6.34 -1.05
N ILE A 71 -21.89 5.29 -1.53
CA ILE A 71 -22.24 5.17 -2.95
C ILE A 71 -23.11 6.35 -3.41
N GLU A 72 -24.09 6.76 -2.61
CA GLU A 72 -24.92 7.90 -2.96
C GLU A 72 -24.13 9.22 -2.98
N LYS A 73 -23.24 9.44 -2.00
CA LYS A 73 -22.31 10.58 -1.99
C LYS A 73 -21.39 10.59 -3.22
N ASP A 74 -20.87 9.43 -3.60
CA ASP A 74 -19.98 9.31 -4.76
C ASP A 74 -20.73 9.56 -6.07
N LYS A 75 -21.99 9.10 -6.21
CA LYS A 75 -22.85 9.42 -7.36
C LYS A 75 -23.12 10.93 -7.47
N GLU A 76 -23.50 11.56 -6.35
CA GLU A 76 -23.69 13.00 -6.31
C GLU A 76 -22.40 13.78 -6.65
N ALA A 77 -21.25 13.29 -6.18
CA ALA A 77 -19.97 13.88 -6.51
C ALA A 77 -19.65 13.77 -8.01
N MET A 78 -19.95 12.60 -8.63
CA MET A 78 -19.80 12.38 -10.08
C MET A 78 -20.65 13.34 -10.89
N GLU A 79 -21.94 13.50 -10.53
CA GLU A 79 -22.86 14.42 -11.20
C GLU A 79 -22.39 15.89 -11.14
N LYS A 80 -21.72 16.25 -10.03
CA LYS A 80 -21.19 17.60 -9.81
C LYS A 80 -19.73 17.77 -10.28
N GLY A 81 -19.15 16.77 -10.95
CA GLY A 81 -17.75 16.79 -11.39
C GLY A 81 -16.72 16.89 -10.25
N ARG A 82 -17.09 16.44 -9.04
CA ARG A 82 -16.22 16.43 -7.85
C ARG A 82 -15.53 15.10 -7.68
N GLU A 83 -14.47 15.08 -6.87
CA GLU A 83 -13.74 13.85 -6.54
C GLU A 83 -14.63 12.84 -5.79
N VAL A 84 -14.53 11.59 -6.19
CA VAL A 84 -15.20 10.45 -5.56
C VAL A 84 -14.28 9.76 -4.55
N SER A 85 -14.88 9.04 -3.60
CA SER A 85 -14.11 8.26 -2.64
C SER A 85 -13.42 7.04 -3.29
N LEU A 86 -12.51 6.41 -2.54
CA LEU A 86 -11.88 5.17 -2.99
C LEU A 86 -12.77 3.92 -2.85
N LEU A 87 -14.05 4.07 -2.46
CA LEU A 87 -14.96 2.93 -2.30
C LEU A 87 -15.03 2.08 -3.57
N GLY A 88 -15.21 2.72 -4.74
CA GLY A 88 -15.29 2.02 -6.02
C GLY A 88 -14.10 1.12 -6.34
N LYS A 89 -12.88 1.48 -5.89
CA LYS A 89 -11.68 0.64 -6.00
C LYS A 89 -11.81 -0.67 -5.21
N TRP A 90 -12.46 -0.62 -4.05
CA TRP A 90 -12.48 -1.70 -3.06
C TRP A 90 -13.79 -2.50 -3.04
N LEU A 91 -14.82 -2.08 -3.75
CA LEU A 91 -16.03 -2.89 -3.92
C LEU A 91 -15.68 -4.23 -4.56
N PRO A 92 -16.15 -5.36 -3.98
CA PRO A 92 -15.83 -6.69 -4.48
C PRO A 92 -16.46 -6.93 -5.85
N SER A 93 -15.72 -7.62 -6.74
CA SER A 93 -16.20 -7.94 -8.08
C SER A 93 -17.01 -9.24 -8.07
N ILE A 94 -18.08 -9.29 -8.88
CA ILE A 94 -18.83 -10.54 -9.13
C ILE A 94 -18.21 -11.38 -10.24
N ASN A 95 -17.29 -10.83 -11.04
CA ASN A 95 -16.61 -11.47 -12.15
C ASN A 95 -15.15 -11.75 -11.79
N THR A 96 -14.93 -12.60 -10.81
CA THR A 96 -13.61 -13.01 -10.35
C THR A 96 -13.60 -14.49 -9.98
N SER A 97 -12.45 -15.13 -10.01
CA SER A 97 -12.25 -16.53 -9.58
C SER A 97 -12.37 -16.69 -8.06
N SER A 98 -12.25 -15.62 -7.29
CA SER A 98 -12.37 -15.64 -5.82
C SER A 98 -13.83 -15.84 -5.40
N LYS A 99 -14.16 -17.04 -4.90
CA LYS A 99 -15.50 -17.37 -4.36
C LYS A 99 -15.92 -16.41 -3.24
N GLU A 100 -14.99 -16.03 -2.38
CA GLU A 100 -15.22 -15.10 -1.28
C GLU A 100 -15.61 -13.70 -1.78
N SER A 101 -14.88 -13.18 -2.77
CA SER A 101 -15.19 -11.89 -3.39
C SER A 101 -16.57 -11.90 -4.02
N VAL A 102 -16.93 -12.97 -4.74
CA VAL A 102 -18.25 -13.13 -5.35
C VAL A 102 -19.35 -13.19 -4.30
N ALA A 103 -19.14 -13.92 -3.20
CA ALA A 103 -20.12 -14.01 -2.11
C ALA A 103 -20.37 -12.63 -1.45
N ARG A 104 -19.31 -11.88 -1.15
CA ARG A 104 -19.38 -10.51 -0.61
C ARG A 104 -20.08 -9.55 -1.58
N ALA A 105 -19.75 -9.63 -2.87
CA ALA A 105 -20.42 -8.84 -3.90
C ALA A 105 -21.93 -9.13 -3.96
N LYS A 106 -22.34 -10.38 -3.88
CA LYS A 106 -23.76 -10.77 -3.86
C LYS A 106 -24.51 -10.20 -2.64
N ILE A 107 -23.88 -10.18 -1.47
CA ILE A 107 -24.47 -9.58 -0.25
C ILE A 107 -24.72 -8.08 -0.48
N ILE A 108 -23.71 -7.35 -0.96
CA ILE A 108 -23.82 -5.91 -1.22
C ILE A 108 -24.86 -5.65 -2.32
N MET A 109 -24.82 -6.41 -3.40
CA MET A 109 -25.77 -6.33 -4.51
C MET A 109 -27.23 -6.47 -4.04
N ALA A 110 -27.50 -7.53 -3.25
CA ALA A 110 -28.83 -7.78 -2.68
C ALA A 110 -29.29 -6.61 -1.80
N ALA A 111 -28.39 -6.10 -0.97
CA ALA A 111 -28.68 -4.96 -0.11
C ALA A 111 -28.94 -3.66 -0.89
N LEU A 112 -28.30 -3.48 -2.05
CA LEU A 112 -28.54 -2.34 -2.96
C LEU A 112 -29.78 -2.53 -3.85
N GLY A 113 -30.42 -3.70 -3.84
CA GLY A 113 -31.52 -4.05 -4.74
C GLY A 113 -31.11 -4.10 -6.22
N MET A 114 -29.83 -4.38 -6.51
CA MET A 114 -29.25 -4.32 -7.85
C MET A 114 -29.11 -5.69 -8.48
N LYS A 115 -29.39 -5.80 -9.79
CA LYS A 115 -29.00 -6.96 -10.60
C LYS A 115 -27.50 -6.93 -10.89
N ALA A 116 -26.93 -8.09 -11.27
CA ALA A 116 -25.52 -8.23 -11.56
C ALA A 116 -24.98 -7.25 -12.61
N VAL A 117 -25.77 -6.93 -13.61
CA VAL A 117 -25.39 -5.98 -14.68
C VAL A 117 -25.31 -4.56 -14.14
N GLU A 118 -26.29 -4.15 -13.32
CA GLU A 118 -26.36 -2.81 -12.72
C GLU A 118 -25.19 -2.59 -11.75
N TYR A 119 -24.93 -3.58 -10.90
CA TYR A 119 -23.80 -3.53 -9.96
C TYR A 119 -22.46 -3.41 -10.69
N ARG A 120 -22.25 -4.18 -11.79
CA ARG A 120 -21.03 -4.05 -12.61
C ARG A 120 -20.88 -2.68 -13.23
N LYS A 121 -21.97 -2.11 -13.76
CA LYS A 121 -21.98 -0.75 -14.32
C LYS A 121 -21.61 0.28 -13.26
N LEU A 122 -22.23 0.19 -12.07
CA LEU A 122 -21.88 1.05 -10.92
C LEU A 122 -20.40 0.97 -10.56
N CYS A 123 -19.87 -0.24 -10.33
CA CYS A 123 -18.45 -0.42 -10.00
C CYS A 123 -17.54 0.12 -11.10
N SER A 124 -17.88 -0.05 -12.37
CA SER A 124 -17.10 0.45 -13.50
C SER A 124 -17.12 1.98 -13.56
N ALA A 125 -18.28 2.60 -13.36
CA ALA A 125 -18.43 4.05 -13.33
C ALA A 125 -17.60 4.68 -12.21
N LEU A 126 -17.75 4.19 -10.97
CA LEU A 126 -16.99 4.68 -9.82
C LEU A 126 -15.46 4.53 -10.04
N ARG A 127 -15.00 3.38 -10.57
CA ARG A 127 -13.58 3.15 -10.84
C ARG A 127 -13.00 4.08 -11.91
N LYS A 128 -13.80 4.45 -12.89
CA LYS A 128 -13.38 5.39 -13.94
C LYS A 128 -13.09 6.79 -13.37
N GLU A 129 -13.89 7.24 -12.41
CA GLU A 129 -13.73 8.56 -11.79
C GLU A 129 -12.55 8.63 -10.79
N ILE A 130 -12.14 7.51 -10.20
CA ILE A 130 -11.06 7.48 -9.18
C ILE A 130 -9.68 7.81 -9.79
N LYS A 131 -9.49 7.72 -11.10
CA LYS A 131 -8.20 7.96 -11.79
C LYS A 131 -7.03 7.23 -11.12
N ILE A 132 -7.19 5.93 -10.86
CA ILE A 132 -6.15 5.10 -10.24
C ILE A 132 -5.01 4.80 -11.23
N LEU A 133 -3.81 4.59 -10.68
CA LEU A 133 -2.62 4.28 -11.46
C LEU A 133 -2.81 3.05 -12.38
N GLU A 134 -3.53 2.04 -11.93
CA GLU A 134 -3.84 0.84 -12.71
C GLU A 134 -4.64 1.14 -14.00
N ASP A 135 -5.48 2.17 -14.00
CA ASP A 135 -6.19 2.59 -15.22
C ASP A 135 -5.24 3.31 -16.19
N ASN A 136 -4.36 4.15 -15.69
CA ASN A 136 -3.31 4.77 -16.49
C ASN A 136 -2.41 3.72 -17.15
N LEU A 137 -1.96 2.71 -16.38
CA LEU A 137 -1.15 1.60 -16.91
C LEU A 137 -1.89 0.81 -17.99
N ARG A 138 -3.18 0.56 -17.80
CA ARG A 138 -4.04 -0.13 -18.77
C ARG A 138 -4.16 0.65 -20.09
N ARG A 139 -4.23 1.97 -20.00
CA ARG A 139 -4.31 2.88 -21.16
C ARG A 139 -2.96 3.21 -21.76
N LYS A 140 -1.87 2.77 -21.15
CA LYS A 140 -0.48 3.17 -21.46
C LYS A 140 -0.28 4.70 -21.36
N ASP A 141 -0.99 5.34 -20.46
CA ASP A 141 -0.86 6.76 -20.15
C ASP A 141 0.10 6.93 -18.98
N TYR A 142 1.29 7.42 -19.27
CA TYR A 142 2.37 7.66 -18.29
C TYR A 142 2.55 9.16 -17.99
N THR A 143 1.57 10.00 -18.25
CA THR A 143 1.63 11.46 -17.99
C THR A 143 1.53 11.83 -16.52
N PHE A 144 1.16 10.89 -15.65
CA PHE A 144 1.06 11.09 -14.20
C PHE A 144 2.43 11.42 -13.57
N ASP A 145 2.36 12.10 -12.42
CA ASP A 145 3.53 12.45 -11.62
C ASP A 145 3.96 11.25 -10.75
N TYR A 146 5.20 10.78 -10.92
CA TYR A 146 5.78 9.67 -10.15
C TYR A 146 5.89 10.00 -8.66
N SER A 147 6.16 11.26 -8.29
CA SER A 147 6.31 11.69 -6.90
C SER A 147 5.03 11.55 -6.07
N LYS A 148 3.87 11.57 -6.73
CA LYS A 148 2.55 11.45 -6.10
C LYS A 148 2.04 10.02 -6.00
N GLN A 149 2.78 9.05 -6.53
CA GLN A 149 2.32 7.67 -6.55
C GLN A 149 2.52 6.98 -5.19
N PRO A 150 1.63 6.04 -4.81
CA PRO A 150 1.79 5.26 -3.59
C PRO A 150 3.05 4.38 -3.64
N SER A 151 3.78 4.30 -2.52
CA SER A 151 5.04 3.56 -2.40
C SER A 151 4.95 2.10 -2.85
N GLN A 152 3.93 1.35 -2.43
CA GLN A 152 3.72 -0.04 -2.86
C GLN A 152 3.41 -0.16 -4.36
N ALA A 153 2.76 0.83 -4.96
CA ALA A 153 2.51 0.85 -6.40
C ALA A 153 3.80 1.10 -7.18
N MET A 154 4.65 2.04 -6.72
CA MET A 154 5.96 2.29 -7.31
C MET A 154 6.83 1.02 -7.32
N LEU A 155 6.89 0.29 -6.20
CA LEU A 155 7.63 -0.96 -6.10
C LEU A 155 7.04 -2.06 -7.00
N ARG A 156 5.70 -2.19 -7.02
CA ARG A 156 4.99 -3.24 -7.79
C ARG A 156 5.11 -3.05 -9.29
N TYR A 157 4.95 -1.83 -9.78
CA TYR A 157 4.86 -1.53 -11.21
C TYR A 157 6.18 -1.07 -11.84
N LYS A 158 7.30 -1.09 -11.10
CA LYS A 158 8.62 -0.68 -11.59
C LYS A 158 9.02 -1.27 -12.94
N LYS A 159 8.69 -2.56 -13.19
CA LYS A 159 8.94 -3.21 -14.48
C LYS A 159 8.09 -2.64 -15.62
N ALA A 160 6.85 -2.23 -15.33
CA ALA A 160 5.97 -1.62 -16.32
C ALA A 160 6.45 -0.20 -16.67
N PHE A 161 6.90 0.57 -15.69
CA PHE A 161 7.48 1.90 -15.89
C PHE A 161 8.76 1.82 -16.73
N MET A 162 9.69 0.93 -16.35
CA MET A 162 10.92 0.71 -17.13
C MET A 162 10.66 0.30 -18.58
N ARG A 163 9.64 -0.50 -18.84
CA ARG A 163 9.33 -0.99 -20.19
C ARG A 163 8.63 0.03 -21.08
N ASN A 164 7.79 0.90 -20.49
CA ASN A 164 6.88 1.73 -21.27
C ASN A 164 7.13 3.24 -21.14
N ASP A 165 7.93 3.69 -20.16
CA ASP A 165 8.26 5.10 -19.92
C ASP A 165 9.70 5.20 -19.35
N GLU A 166 10.64 4.51 -19.98
CA GLU A 166 11.99 4.30 -19.46
C GLU A 166 12.73 5.60 -19.18
N GLU A 167 12.80 6.49 -20.15
CA GLU A 167 13.58 7.74 -20.06
C GLU A 167 13.09 8.62 -18.91
N ARG A 168 11.79 8.87 -18.84
CA ARG A 168 11.18 9.72 -17.83
C ARG A 168 11.27 9.09 -16.45
N TYR A 169 11.05 7.76 -16.36
CA TYR A 169 11.15 7.04 -15.09
C TYR A 169 12.60 6.99 -14.58
N LYS A 170 13.59 6.69 -15.43
CA LYS A 170 15.01 6.74 -15.08
C LYS A 170 15.45 8.14 -14.67
N SER A 171 15.04 9.18 -15.40
CA SER A 171 15.32 10.57 -15.03
C SER A 171 14.78 10.92 -13.63
N PHE A 172 13.56 10.49 -13.32
CA PHE A 172 12.98 10.67 -11.98
C PHE A 172 13.79 9.96 -10.90
N LEU A 173 14.14 8.68 -11.11
CA LEU A 173 14.90 7.89 -10.13
C LEU A 173 16.32 8.43 -9.91
N ASN A 174 17.01 8.82 -10.98
CA ASN A 174 18.35 9.41 -10.88
C ASN A 174 18.34 10.70 -10.08
N LYS A 175 17.34 11.57 -10.27
CA LYS A 175 17.17 12.77 -9.44
C LYS A 175 16.99 12.45 -7.94
N VAL A 176 16.28 11.37 -7.61
CA VAL A 176 16.14 10.92 -6.22
C VAL A 176 17.48 10.46 -5.65
N VAL A 177 18.25 9.68 -6.40
CA VAL A 177 19.58 9.19 -5.98
C VAL A 177 20.56 10.35 -5.83
N GLU A 178 20.70 11.21 -6.84
CA GLU A 178 21.57 12.38 -6.82
C GLU A 178 21.25 13.32 -5.65
N GLN A 179 19.96 13.55 -5.39
CA GLN A 179 19.53 14.34 -4.26
C GLN A 179 19.97 13.73 -2.93
N ALA A 180 19.80 12.42 -2.75
CA ALA A 180 20.23 11.73 -1.54
C ALA A 180 21.75 11.80 -1.34
N GLU A 181 22.54 11.67 -2.42
CA GLU A 181 23.99 11.81 -2.39
C GLU A 181 24.44 13.24 -2.04
N LYS A 182 23.77 14.27 -2.59
CA LYS A 182 24.04 15.67 -2.21
C LYS A 182 23.78 15.92 -0.74
N LEU A 183 22.63 15.47 -0.23
CA LEU A 183 22.29 15.58 1.19
C LEU A 183 23.29 14.84 2.10
N ALA A 184 23.77 13.67 1.67
CA ALA A 184 24.80 12.91 2.41
C ALA A 184 26.15 13.66 2.47
N ARG A 185 26.45 14.49 1.45
CA ARG A 185 27.63 15.37 1.44
C ARG A 185 27.44 16.68 2.22
N GLY A 186 26.26 16.87 2.85
CA GLY A 186 25.91 18.09 3.59
C GLY A 186 25.49 19.26 2.71
N GLU A 187 25.18 19.02 1.43
CA GLU A 187 24.67 20.06 0.54
C GLU A 187 23.23 20.40 0.87
N GLU A 188 22.88 21.68 0.97
CA GLU A 188 21.51 22.12 1.14
C GLU A 188 20.76 22.13 -0.18
N ILE A 189 19.55 21.56 -0.19
CA ILE A 189 18.64 21.58 -1.35
C ILE A 189 17.36 22.27 -0.92
N PRO A 190 16.92 23.35 -1.61
CA PRO A 190 15.65 24.02 -1.33
C PRO A 190 14.47 23.03 -1.38
N GLU A 191 13.47 23.20 -0.51
CA GLU A 191 12.36 22.25 -0.41
C GLU A 191 11.54 22.14 -1.71
N GLU A 192 11.41 23.24 -2.43
CA GLU A 192 10.73 23.33 -3.72
C GLU A 192 11.43 22.53 -4.84
N GLU A 193 12.74 22.32 -4.73
CA GLU A 193 13.54 21.54 -5.71
C GLU A 193 13.60 20.04 -5.35
N ARG A 194 13.15 19.67 -4.14
CA ARG A 194 13.25 18.29 -3.67
C ARG A 194 12.30 17.37 -4.41
N VAL A 195 12.86 16.34 -5.02
CA VAL A 195 12.09 15.25 -5.62
C VAL A 195 11.72 14.26 -4.52
N LYS A 196 10.42 13.99 -4.36
CA LYS A 196 9.91 13.09 -3.32
C LYS A 196 9.51 11.74 -3.92
N LEU A 197 10.23 10.67 -3.55
CA LEU A 197 9.76 9.30 -3.77
C LEU A 197 9.08 8.82 -2.48
N ASN A 198 7.81 8.44 -2.59
CA ASN A 198 7.05 7.97 -1.44
C ASN A 198 7.48 6.57 -1.03
N THR A 199 8.05 6.43 0.16
CA THR A 199 8.52 5.16 0.75
C THR A 199 7.85 4.82 2.08
N LYS A 200 6.90 5.63 2.56
CA LYS A 200 6.29 5.52 3.89
C LYS A 200 5.71 4.15 4.27
N THR A 201 5.31 3.35 3.28
CA THR A 201 4.75 2.00 3.52
C THR A 201 5.64 0.89 2.98
N LEU A 202 6.91 1.20 2.66
CA LEU A 202 7.91 0.19 2.30
C LEU A 202 8.69 -0.25 3.54
N TYR A 203 8.88 -1.54 3.64
CA TYR A 203 9.80 -2.12 4.61
C TYR A 203 11.17 -2.35 3.96
N PRO A 204 12.28 -2.12 4.69
CA PRO A 204 13.64 -2.29 4.15
C PRO A 204 13.86 -3.63 3.46
N TYR A 205 13.32 -4.73 4.01
CA TYR A 205 13.45 -6.06 3.41
C TYR A 205 12.84 -6.19 2.01
N GLN A 206 11.77 -5.43 1.69
CA GLN A 206 11.15 -5.46 0.36
C GLN A 206 12.07 -4.91 -0.72
N ILE A 207 13.01 -4.05 -0.34
CA ILE A 207 14.02 -3.46 -1.21
C ILE A 207 15.24 -4.37 -1.31
N VAL A 208 15.66 -4.99 -0.20
CA VAL A 208 16.87 -5.82 -0.12
C VAL A 208 16.63 -7.25 -0.62
N ALA A 209 15.46 -7.84 -0.38
CA ALA A 209 15.17 -9.22 -0.76
C ALA A 209 15.46 -9.57 -2.23
N PRO A 210 15.22 -8.68 -3.23
CA PRO A 210 15.59 -8.97 -4.62
C PRO A 210 17.10 -9.15 -4.86
N PHE A 211 17.95 -8.60 -3.99
CA PHE A 211 19.41 -8.77 -4.04
C PHE A 211 19.90 -10.01 -3.27
N MET A 212 19.03 -10.66 -2.51
CA MET A 212 19.39 -11.85 -1.76
C MET A 212 19.21 -13.10 -2.62
N ASP A 213 20.21 -14.00 -2.56
CA ASP A 213 20.21 -15.27 -3.29
C ASP A 213 20.20 -16.42 -2.28
N GLY A 214 19.07 -16.64 -1.65
CA GLY A 214 18.82 -17.78 -0.76
C GLY A 214 20.02 -18.17 0.12
N TRP A 215 20.81 -19.12 -0.34
CA TRP A 215 21.96 -19.68 0.38
C TRP A 215 23.29 -18.99 0.10
N SER A 216 23.46 -18.35 -1.04
CA SER A 216 24.77 -17.84 -1.51
C SER A 216 25.05 -16.38 -1.10
N GLY A 217 24.11 -15.71 -0.45
CA GLY A 217 24.31 -14.33 0.00
C GLY A 217 23.70 -13.30 -0.96
N ALA A 218 24.49 -12.33 -1.44
CA ALA A 218 24.02 -11.29 -2.32
C ALA A 218 24.25 -11.63 -3.80
N ARG A 219 23.33 -11.21 -4.66
CA ARG A 219 23.46 -11.27 -6.13
C ARG A 219 23.43 -9.88 -6.73
N CYS A 220 24.19 -9.70 -7.83
CA CYS A 220 24.08 -8.49 -8.63
C CYS A 220 22.80 -8.49 -9.46
N LEU A 221 22.12 -7.37 -9.48
CA LEU A 221 20.99 -7.14 -10.37
C LEU A 221 21.46 -6.26 -11.54
N PRO A 222 20.91 -6.44 -12.77
CA PRO A 222 21.07 -5.47 -13.84
C PRO A 222 20.57 -4.08 -13.42
N ASP A 223 21.20 -3.03 -13.93
CA ASP A 223 20.91 -1.63 -13.55
C ASP A 223 19.43 -1.27 -13.65
N GLU A 224 18.75 -1.73 -14.69
CA GLU A 224 17.30 -1.52 -14.86
C GLU A 224 16.45 -2.07 -13.71
N LYS A 225 16.94 -3.11 -13.01
CA LYS A 225 16.26 -3.70 -11.84
C LYS A 225 16.78 -3.11 -10.54
N ALA A 226 18.05 -2.71 -10.50
CA ALA A 226 18.71 -2.16 -9.33
C ALA A 226 18.28 -0.71 -9.06
N LEU A 227 18.28 0.16 -10.06
CA LEU A 227 18.00 1.58 -9.92
C LEU A 227 16.68 1.92 -9.19
N PRO A 228 15.52 1.28 -9.48
CA PRO A 228 14.31 1.55 -8.71
C PRO A 228 14.40 1.16 -7.24
N LEU A 229 15.19 0.13 -6.92
CA LEU A 229 15.41 -0.34 -5.55
C LEU A 229 16.39 0.59 -4.84
N GLU A 230 17.46 1.00 -5.50
CA GLU A 230 18.44 1.97 -4.99
C GLU A 230 17.77 3.32 -4.66
N ALA A 231 17.00 3.88 -5.59
CA ALA A 231 16.25 5.09 -5.34
C ALA A 231 15.27 4.95 -4.15
N SER A 232 14.61 3.79 -4.04
CA SER A 232 13.72 3.51 -2.91
C SER A 232 14.49 3.40 -1.59
N TRP A 233 15.68 2.79 -1.61
CA TRP A 233 16.56 2.68 -0.44
C TRP A 233 17.06 4.05 0.04
N LYS A 234 17.54 4.87 -0.88
CA LYS A 234 18.00 6.24 -0.59
C LYS A 234 16.88 7.15 -0.07
N ALA A 235 15.65 6.91 -0.47
CA ALA A 235 14.48 7.67 -0.05
C ALA A 235 13.82 7.14 1.25
N LEU A 236 14.30 6.05 1.85
CA LEU A 236 13.77 5.56 3.13
C LEU A 236 13.99 6.59 4.25
N ASP A 237 12.98 6.75 5.08
CA ASP A 237 13.13 7.44 6.36
C ASP A 237 13.88 6.52 7.32
N ARG A 238 15.08 6.96 7.71
CA ARG A 238 16.03 6.14 8.46
C ARG A 238 15.99 6.41 9.96
N GLY A 239 15.31 7.48 10.39
CA GLY A 239 15.38 7.94 11.78
C GLY A 239 16.80 8.41 12.17
N SER A 240 17.04 8.54 13.45
CA SER A 240 18.36 8.85 14.02
C SER A 240 18.71 7.79 15.08
N PHE A 241 19.97 7.36 15.10
CA PHE A 241 20.47 6.37 16.05
C PHE A 241 21.63 6.94 16.88
N ASP A 242 21.82 6.38 18.08
CA ASP A 242 22.95 6.72 18.92
C ASP A 242 24.25 6.13 18.31
N SER A 243 25.29 6.94 18.20
CA SER A 243 26.62 6.58 17.71
C SER A 243 27.31 5.46 18.49
N LYS A 244 26.80 5.07 19.66
CA LYS A 244 27.30 3.96 20.47
C LYS A 244 26.66 2.61 20.15
N THR A 245 25.90 2.52 19.07
CA THR A 245 25.18 1.31 18.67
C THR A 245 26.10 0.40 17.84
N ILE A 246 26.12 -0.89 18.15
CA ILE A 246 26.71 -1.93 17.30
C ILE A 246 25.61 -2.77 16.68
N VAL A 247 25.78 -3.14 15.42
CA VAL A 247 24.81 -3.96 14.68
C VAL A 247 25.29 -5.39 14.61
N VAL A 248 24.53 -6.31 15.17
CA VAL A 248 24.82 -7.76 15.13
C VAL A 248 23.69 -8.45 14.35
N ARG A 249 24.06 -9.10 13.24
CA ARG A 249 23.13 -9.85 12.40
C ARG A 249 23.32 -11.35 12.60
N ASP A 250 22.26 -12.06 12.95
CA ASP A 250 22.25 -13.52 12.94
C ASP A 250 22.25 -14.03 11.48
N GLY A 251 23.24 -14.87 11.16
CA GLY A 251 23.40 -15.53 9.86
C GLY A 251 23.30 -17.05 9.96
N SER A 252 22.72 -17.60 11.03
CA SER A 252 22.56 -19.05 11.21
C SER A 252 21.64 -19.65 10.14
N GLY A 253 21.76 -20.95 9.88
CA GLY A 253 21.00 -21.67 8.84
C GLY A 253 19.48 -21.57 9.01
N SER A 254 18.98 -21.46 10.24
CA SER A 254 17.54 -21.29 10.52
C SER A 254 16.95 -19.96 10.06
N MET A 255 17.79 -18.94 9.81
CA MET A 255 17.35 -17.65 9.26
C MET A 255 17.00 -17.71 7.78
N TYR A 256 17.51 -18.72 7.08
CA TYR A 256 17.26 -18.89 5.64
C TYR A 256 15.95 -19.64 5.41
N GLY A 257 15.08 -19.07 4.59
CA GLY A 257 13.79 -19.62 4.23
C GLY A 257 13.44 -19.26 2.78
N SER A 258 12.27 -19.68 2.34
CA SER A 258 11.77 -19.33 1.01
C SER A 258 10.97 -18.02 1.00
N GLY A 259 11.19 -17.20 -0.03
CA GLY A 259 10.42 -15.99 -0.30
C GLY A 259 10.98 -14.71 0.36
N ASP A 260 10.34 -13.60 0.04
CA ASP A 260 10.78 -12.26 0.43
C ASP A 260 10.75 -12.05 1.95
N PHE A 261 9.92 -12.80 2.68
CA PHE A 261 9.75 -12.74 4.14
C PHE A 261 10.75 -13.63 4.91
N ALA A 262 11.76 -14.21 4.25
CA ALA A 262 12.79 -14.96 4.97
C ALA A 262 13.43 -14.09 6.05
N ALA A 263 13.63 -14.64 7.24
CA ALA A 263 14.17 -13.90 8.39
C ALA A 263 15.53 -13.26 8.07
N ILE A 264 16.34 -13.91 7.23
CA ILE A 264 17.63 -13.39 6.79
C ILE A 264 17.47 -12.08 5.97
N ASN A 265 16.43 -11.95 5.14
CA ASN A 265 16.19 -10.73 4.36
C ASN A 265 15.85 -9.56 5.28
N ILE A 266 15.03 -9.81 6.30
CA ILE A 266 14.65 -8.81 7.31
C ILE A 266 15.88 -8.40 8.11
N ALA A 267 16.61 -9.38 8.66
CA ALA A 267 17.81 -9.13 9.46
C ALA A 267 18.90 -8.39 8.67
N THR A 268 19.14 -8.79 7.41
CA THR A 268 20.13 -8.13 6.55
C THR A 268 19.72 -6.70 6.24
N SER A 269 18.43 -6.47 5.89
CA SER A 269 17.96 -5.13 5.54
C SER A 269 18.03 -4.16 6.71
N LEU A 270 17.71 -4.62 7.92
CA LEU A 270 17.84 -3.82 9.14
C LEU A 270 19.33 -3.57 9.48
N ALA A 271 20.18 -4.58 9.35
CA ALA A 271 21.61 -4.42 9.60
C ALA A 271 22.23 -3.36 8.67
N LEU A 272 21.90 -3.41 7.37
CA LEU A 272 22.34 -2.39 6.42
C LEU A 272 21.80 -0.99 6.75
N LEU A 273 20.50 -0.91 7.09
CA LEU A 273 19.85 0.36 7.44
C LEU A 273 20.52 1.03 8.64
N PHE A 274 20.87 0.25 9.66
CA PHE A 274 21.57 0.75 10.84
C PHE A 274 23.04 1.06 10.54
N ALA A 275 23.74 0.17 9.82
CA ALA A 275 25.16 0.34 9.53
C ALA A 275 25.44 1.61 8.70
N GLU A 276 24.57 1.97 7.77
CA GLU A 276 24.70 3.21 6.98
C GLU A 276 24.51 4.51 7.79
N GLN A 277 24.13 4.42 9.05
CA GLN A 277 23.92 5.56 9.95
C GLN A 277 24.92 5.64 11.08
N LEU A 278 25.75 4.62 11.19
CA LEU A 278 26.84 4.53 12.17
C LEU A 278 28.13 4.89 11.42
N ASP A 279 28.65 6.10 11.63
CA ASP A 279 29.98 6.52 11.16
C ASP A 279 31.10 5.84 11.95
#